data_d429a2c088c2241bd2520e649ca04e42
#
_entry.id   d429a2c088c2241bd2520e649ca04e42
#
_cell.length_a   1.000
_cell.length_b   1.000
_cell.length_c   1.000
_cell.angle_alpha   90.00
_cell.angle_beta   90.00
_cell.angle_gamma   90.00
#
_symmetry.space_group_name_H-M   'P 1'
#
loop_
_entity.id
_entity.type
_entity.pdbx_description
1 polymer ?
#
loop_
_entity_poly.entity_id
_entity_poly.type
_entity_poly.pdbx_seq_one_letter_code
_entity_poly.pdbx_strand_id
1 'polypeptide(L)'
;PVPIQDIQRVNASPNATVLTGPEIRTIFIGMDESRDELLYSNVKGKNPFKDVRVREAFYKAIDVDLIKNRVMRGLSTPSALMIAPELYPLSKEFTRPKFDPDAAKKLLTEAGYPDGFEVTLDCPNDRYVNDAAICQAVVGMLARIGIKVNLLAQPKAQYFAKVLKAGGYKTSFFMLGWTPGTMDSHNVLHDIMGCRDDPKDPTRGEANLGGYCNKQLDELTDKVLIEGDPAKRDLLIKQAFDIAIKDYAYIPLHQQALAWGVSKKVKLTQRADNQVLFYWATKQDQ
;
A
#
# COMPACT_ATOMS: atom_id res chain seq x y z
N PRO A 1 6.59 16.22 -10.30
CA PRO A 1 6.58 14.92 -11.02
C PRO A 1 5.95 15.05 -12.40
N VAL A 2 6.37 14.18 -13.32
CA VAL A 2 5.81 14.05 -14.67
C VAL A 2 4.89 12.83 -14.66
N PRO A 3 3.67 12.90 -15.25
CA PRO A 3 2.88 11.70 -15.46
C PRO A 3 3.66 10.67 -16.28
N ILE A 4 3.60 9.41 -15.89
CA ILE A 4 4.41 8.37 -16.55
C ILE A 4 4.05 8.19 -18.03
N GLN A 5 2.84 8.57 -18.43
CA GLN A 5 2.38 8.61 -19.81
C GLN A 5 3.16 9.64 -20.67
N ASP A 6 3.68 10.68 -20.05
CA ASP A 6 4.34 11.82 -20.73
C ASP A 6 5.88 11.69 -20.78
N ILE A 7 6.46 10.66 -20.17
CA ILE A 7 7.94 10.50 -20.09
C ILE A 7 8.58 10.55 -21.48
N GLN A 8 8.05 9.81 -22.44
CA GLN A 8 8.60 9.78 -23.79
C GLN A 8 8.52 11.16 -24.48
N ARG A 9 7.38 11.86 -24.33
CA ARG A 9 7.17 13.19 -24.89
C ARG A 9 8.14 14.21 -24.29
N VAL A 10 8.36 14.16 -22.97
CA VAL A 10 9.30 15.06 -22.28
C VAL A 10 10.74 14.75 -22.70
N ASN A 11 11.11 13.47 -22.80
CA ASN A 11 12.47 13.07 -23.20
C ASN A 11 12.78 13.42 -24.67
N ALA A 12 11.77 13.54 -25.53
CA ALA A 12 11.93 14.03 -26.92
C ALA A 12 12.21 15.53 -26.99
N SER A 13 12.03 16.29 -25.91
CA SER A 13 12.34 17.72 -25.87
C SER A 13 13.85 17.98 -25.95
N PRO A 14 14.31 19.00 -26.72
CA PRO A 14 15.71 19.39 -26.73
C PRO A 14 16.19 19.96 -25.37
N ASN A 15 15.26 20.48 -24.55
CA ASN A 15 15.58 21.26 -23.36
C ASN A 15 15.30 20.55 -22.04
N ALA A 16 14.59 19.41 -22.06
CA ALA A 16 14.17 18.71 -20.86
C ALA A 16 14.42 17.20 -20.94
N THR A 17 14.53 16.58 -19.80
CA THR A 17 14.59 15.11 -19.64
C THR A 17 13.81 14.69 -18.41
N VAL A 18 13.51 13.40 -18.27
CA VAL A 18 12.87 12.84 -17.09
C VAL A 18 13.88 11.96 -16.35
N LEU A 19 14.10 12.28 -15.09
CA LEU A 19 14.78 11.39 -14.15
C LEU A 19 13.77 10.38 -13.64
N THR A 20 14.07 9.10 -13.76
CA THR A 20 13.27 8.00 -13.22
C THR A 20 14.05 7.22 -12.21
N GLY A 21 13.43 6.81 -11.12
CA GLY A 21 14.06 6.02 -10.07
C GLY A 21 13.02 5.40 -9.13
N PRO A 22 13.43 4.42 -8.31
CA PRO A 22 12.54 3.81 -7.34
C PRO A 22 12.14 4.80 -6.25
N GLU A 23 10.94 4.64 -5.70
CA GLU A 23 10.50 5.28 -4.47
C GLU A 23 10.34 4.22 -3.37
N ILE A 24 10.73 4.57 -2.14
CA ILE A 24 10.54 3.68 -0.97
C ILE A 24 9.10 3.62 -0.47
N ARG A 25 8.18 4.31 -1.14
CA ARG A 25 6.75 4.26 -0.85
C ARG A 25 6.13 2.96 -1.30
N THR A 26 5.51 2.24 -0.39
CA THR A 26 4.67 1.09 -0.73
C THR A 26 3.22 1.54 -0.94
N ILE A 27 2.67 1.23 -2.11
CA ILE A 27 1.23 1.36 -2.41
C ILE A 27 0.57 0.04 -2.03
N PHE A 28 -0.55 0.12 -1.31
CA PHE A 28 -1.25 -1.04 -0.81
C PHE A 28 -2.76 -0.83 -0.72
N ILE A 29 -3.47 -1.93 -0.59
CA ILE A 29 -4.90 -1.97 -0.29
C ILE A 29 -5.08 -2.43 1.14
N GLY A 30 -5.98 -1.76 1.88
CA GLY A 30 -6.38 -2.13 3.22
C GLY A 30 -7.88 -2.40 3.33
N MET A 31 -8.25 -3.10 4.37
CA MET A 31 -9.62 -3.57 4.66
C MET A 31 -10.00 -3.15 6.08
N ASP A 32 -11.27 -2.85 6.31
CA ASP A 32 -11.78 -2.59 7.66
C ASP A 32 -12.01 -3.94 8.38
N GLU A 33 -11.11 -4.24 9.31
CA GLU A 33 -11.16 -5.46 10.12
C GLU A 33 -11.73 -5.23 11.52
N SER A 34 -12.00 -3.97 11.87
CA SER A 34 -12.36 -3.58 13.23
C SER A 34 -13.87 -3.58 13.51
N ARG A 35 -14.66 -3.07 12.56
CA ARG A 35 -16.12 -2.95 12.75
C ARG A 35 -16.82 -4.29 12.72
N ASP A 36 -17.94 -4.40 13.44
CA ASP A 36 -18.78 -5.60 13.39
C ASP A 36 -19.60 -5.69 12.09
N GLU A 37 -19.89 -4.53 11.48
CA GLU A 37 -20.51 -4.40 10.16
C GLU A 37 -19.78 -3.33 9.36
N LEU A 38 -19.52 -3.59 8.06
CA LEU A 38 -18.89 -2.63 7.17
C LEU A 38 -19.81 -1.44 6.89
N LEU A 39 -19.25 -0.22 6.87
CA LEU A 39 -20.02 1.00 6.58
C LEU A 39 -20.56 1.02 5.15
N TYR A 40 -19.81 0.50 4.20
CA TYR A 40 -20.10 0.62 2.77
C TYR A 40 -20.08 -0.75 2.09
N SER A 41 -21.02 -1.61 2.49
CA SER A 41 -21.24 -2.95 1.92
C SER A 41 -22.73 -3.30 1.94
N ASN A 42 -23.12 -4.24 1.09
CA ASN A 42 -24.46 -4.84 1.12
C ASN A 42 -24.59 -5.96 2.17
N VAL A 43 -23.47 -6.43 2.75
CA VAL A 43 -23.49 -7.43 3.82
C VAL A 43 -23.89 -6.75 5.12
N LYS A 44 -24.96 -7.25 5.77
CA LYS A 44 -25.51 -6.72 7.01
C LYS A 44 -25.32 -7.67 8.18
N GLY A 45 -25.16 -7.12 9.39
CA GLY A 45 -25.00 -7.86 10.63
C GLY A 45 -23.66 -8.56 10.80
N LYS A 46 -22.72 -8.42 9.86
CA LYS A 46 -21.36 -8.99 9.96
C LYS A 46 -20.37 -8.25 9.06
N ASN A 47 -19.08 -8.42 9.35
CA ASN A 47 -18.00 -7.88 8.56
C ASN A 47 -17.25 -9.03 7.86
N PRO A 48 -17.33 -9.13 6.51
CA PRO A 48 -16.61 -10.14 5.75
C PRO A 48 -15.10 -10.11 5.96
N PHE A 49 -14.50 -8.93 6.16
CA PHE A 49 -13.04 -8.79 6.32
C PHE A 49 -12.50 -9.26 7.68
N LYS A 50 -13.35 -9.59 8.65
CA LYS A 50 -12.91 -10.31 9.86
C LYS A 50 -12.50 -11.76 9.57
N ASP A 51 -12.98 -12.35 8.48
CA ASP A 51 -12.58 -13.69 8.07
C ASP A 51 -11.30 -13.64 7.22
N VAL A 52 -10.25 -14.30 7.70
CA VAL A 52 -8.96 -14.35 7.02
C VAL A 52 -9.06 -14.96 5.62
N ARG A 53 -10.00 -15.88 5.38
CA ARG A 53 -10.22 -16.49 4.05
C ARG A 53 -10.73 -15.47 3.04
N VAL A 54 -11.54 -14.50 3.47
CA VAL A 54 -11.99 -13.39 2.62
C VAL A 54 -10.81 -12.47 2.28
N ARG A 55 -9.97 -12.13 3.26
CA ARG A 55 -8.78 -11.30 3.01
C ARG A 55 -7.78 -11.99 2.09
N GLU A 56 -7.56 -13.30 2.29
CA GLU A 56 -6.73 -14.12 1.39
C GLU A 56 -7.31 -14.16 -0.03
N ALA A 57 -8.64 -14.29 -0.19
CA ALA A 57 -9.29 -14.26 -1.48
C ALA A 57 -9.05 -12.94 -2.21
N PHE A 58 -9.22 -11.81 -1.54
CA PHE A 58 -8.92 -10.48 -2.11
C PHE A 58 -7.46 -10.36 -2.51
N TYR A 59 -6.55 -10.84 -1.67
CA TYR A 59 -5.11 -10.84 -1.96
C TYR A 59 -4.78 -11.64 -3.22
N LYS A 60 -5.28 -12.88 -3.34
CA LYS A 60 -5.03 -13.78 -4.47
C LYS A 60 -5.71 -13.33 -5.76
N ALA A 61 -6.77 -12.53 -5.68
CA ALA A 61 -7.48 -12.01 -6.84
C ALA A 61 -6.79 -10.81 -7.51
N ILE A 62 -5.80 -10.18 -6.87
CA ILE A 62 -5.13 -8.98 -7.37
C ILE A 62 -3.80 -9.34 -8.05
N ASP A 63 -3.77 -9.17 -9.38
CA ASP A 63 -2.61 -9.37 -10.25
C ASP A 63 -1.73 -8.12 -10.27
N VAL A 64 -0.68 -8.11 -9.45
CA VAL A 64 0.26 -6.98 -9.36
C VAL A 64 1.17 -6.87 -10.58
N ASP A 65 1.42 -7.98 -11.30
CA ASP A 65 2.21 -7.94 -12.53
C ASP A 65 1.41 -7.31 -13.68
N LEU A 66 0.10 -7.53 -13.73
CA LEU A 66 -0.79 -6.82 -14.65
C LEU A 66 -0.80 -5.32 -14.32
N ILE A 67 -0.90 -4.94 -13.04
CA ILE A 67 -0.80 -3.52 -12.61
C ILE A 67 0.53 -2.93 -13.07
N LYS A 68 1.66 -3.59 -12.79
CA LYS A 68 2.99 -3.16 -13.22
C LYS A 68 3.05 -2.93 -14.73
N ASN A 69 2.63 -3.92 -15.52
CA ASN A 69 2.86 -3.91 -16.97
C ASN A 69 1.87 -3.01 -17.72
N ARG A 70 0.58 -2.97 -17.30
CA ARG A 70 -0.48 -2.26 -18.01
C ARG A 70 -0.76 -0.87 -17.44
N VAL A 71 -0.82 -0.74 -16.11
CA VAL A 71 -1.15 0.52 -15.46
C VAL A 71 0.10 1.36 -15.23
N MET A 72 1.18 0.74 -14.72
CA MET A 72 2.42 1.43 -14.36
C MET A 72 3.48 1.44 -15.46
N ARG A 73 3.18 0.87 -16.64
CA ARG A 73 4.08 0.84 -17.81
C ARG A 73 5.47 0.28 -17.50
N GLY A 74 5.56 -0.71 -16.62
CA GLY A 74 6.79 -1.32 -16.16
C GLY A 74 7.53 -0.54 -15.06
N LEU A 75 7.05 0.62 -14.65
CA LEU A 75 7.73 1.54 -13.73
C LEU A 75 7.37 1.31 -12.25
N SER A 76 6.94 0.13 -11.87
CA SER A 76 6.72 -0.23 -10.46
C SER A 76 7.38 -1.55 -10.12
N THR A 77 7.72 -1.73 -8.85
CA THR A 77 8.28 -2.99 -8.34
C THR A 77 7.23 -3.67 -7.46
N PRO A 78 6.65 -4.82 -7.88
CA PRO A 78 5.72 -5.59 -7.05
C PRO A 78 6.29 -5.88 -5.66
N SER A 79 5.45 -5.78 -4.64
CA SER A 79 5.87 -5.94 -3.25
C SER A 79 5.21 -7.13 -2.57
N ALA A 80 5.99 -7.86 -1.77
CA ALA A 80 5.49 -8.86 -0.83
C ALA A 80 5.26 -8.27 0.58
N LEU A 81 5.95 -7.18 0.91
CA LEU A 81 5.93 -6.54 2.22
C LEU A 81 5.40 -5.10 2.15
N MET A 82 5.02 -4.58 3.30
CA MET A 82 4.62 -3.18 3.48
C MET A 82 5.83 -2.23 3.63
N ILE A 83 7.03 -2.70 3.34
CA ILE A 83 8.29 -1.96 3.39
C ILE A 83 9.05 -2.17 2.08
N ALA A 84 9.77 -1.16 1.62
CA ALA A 84 10.65 -1.28 0.46
C ALA A 84 11.84 -2.22 0.76
N PRO A 85 12.23 -3.09 -0.18
CA PRO A 85 13.29 -4.07 0.05
C PRO A 85 14.62 -3.46 0.48
N GLU A 86 14.92 -2.25 0.04
CA GLU A 86 16.14 -1.51 0.36
C GLU A 86 16.23 -1.09 1.83
N LEU A 87 15.09 -1.06 2.54
CA LEU A 87 15.02 -0.66 3.95
C LEU A 87 15.00 -1.84 4.92
N TYR A 88 14.98 -3.07 4.41
CA TYR A 88 14.92 -4.25 5.27
C TYR A 88 15.74 -5.42 4.72
N PRO A 89 16.86 -5.80 5.39
CA PRO A 89 17.81 -6.79 4.87
C PRO A 89 17.21 -8.16 4.57
N LEU A 90 16.27 -8.63 5.41
CA LEU A 90 15.62 -9.93 5.24
C LEU A 90 14.40 -9.90 4.30
N SER A 91 14.13 -8.80 3.61
CA SER A 91 13.00 -8.67 2.69
C SER A 91 12.95 -9.75 1.60
N LYS A 92 14.12 -10.25 1.18
CA LYS A 92 14.26 -11.29 0.14
C LYS A 92 13.76 -12.68 0.58
N GLU A 93 13.58 -12.90 1.88
CA GLU A 93 13.04 -14.15 2.42
C GLU A 93 11.51 -14.23 2.27
N PHE A 94 10.88 -13.13 1.89
CA PHE A 94 9.42 -13.05 1.72
C PHE A 94 9.04 -13.14 0.25
N THR A 95 8.08 -14.01 -0.02
CA THR A 95 7.53 -14.19 -1.36
C THR A 95 6.05 -13.83 -1.36
N ARG A 96 5.63 -13.02 -2.31
CA ARG A 96 4.23 -12.70 -2.50
C ARG A 96 3.44 -13.96 -2.90
N PRO A 97 2.29 -14.27 -2.26
CA PRO A 97 1.36 -15.27 -2.75
C PRO A 97 1.00 -15.03 -4.21
N LYS A 98 0.95 -16.11 -5.00
CA LYS A 98 0.64 -16.04 -6.43
C LYS A 98 -0.79 -15.54 -6.66
N PHE A 99 -0.97 -14.80 -7.75
CA PHE A 99 -2.28 -14.51 -8.32
C PHE A 99 -2.98 -15.81 -8.68
N ASP A 100 -4.16 -16.05 -8.10
CA ASP A 100 -4.97 -17.27 -8.30
C ASP A 100 -6.45 -16.94 -8.05
N PRO A 101 -7.17 -16.48 -9.08
CA PRO A 101 -8.58 -16.12 -8.93
C PRO A 101 -9.49 -17.32 -8.68
N ASP A 102 -9.10 -18.54 -9.09
CA ASP A 102 -9.89 -19.74 -8.83
C ASP A 102 -9.80 -20.15 -7.37
N ALA A 103 -8.60 -20.13 -6.78
CA ALA A 103 -8.43 -20.32 -5.34
C ALA A 103 -9.15 -19.21 -4.55
N ALA A 104 -9.13 -17.97 -5.02
CA ALA A 104 -9.85 -16.85 -4.40
C ALA A 104 -11.37 -17.10 -4.37
N LYS A 105 -11.98 -17.56 -5.46
CA LYS A 105 -13.41 -17.95 -5.50
C LYS A 105 -13.75 -19.05 -4.51
N LYS A 106 -12.89 -20.08 -4.45
CA LYS A 106 -13.08 -21.18 -3.51
C LYS A 106 -13.08 -20.70 -2.06
N LEU A 107 -12.11 -19.85 -1.69
CA LEU A 107 -12.04 -19.24 -0.36
C LEU A 107 -13.28 -18.42 -0.02
N LEU A 108 -13.81 -17.63 -0.96
CA LEU A 108 -15.06 -16.88 -0.74
C LEU A 108 -16.25 -17.83 -0.50
N THR A 109 -16.36 -18.91 -1.27
CA THR A 109 -17.39 -19.93 -1.09
C THR A 109 -17.31 -20.57 0.31
N GLU A 110 -16.10 -20.98 0.71
CA GLU A 110 -15.82 -21.56 2.03
C GLU A 110 -16.10 -20.58 3.18
N ALA A 111 -15.94 -19.27 2.94
CA ALA A 111 -16.26 -18.21 3.89
C ALA A 111 -17.76 -17.86 3.93
N GLY A 112 -18.59 -18.49 3.08
CA GLY A 112 -20.02 -18.26 3.02
C GLY A 112 -20.47 -17.16 2.06
N TYR A 113 -19.63 -16.82 1.07
CA TYR A 113 -19.92 -15.83 0.03
C TYR A 113 -19.75 -16.42 -1.39
N PRO A 114 -20.51 -17.48 -1.75
CA PRO A 114 -20.37 -18.15 -3.06
C PRO A 114 -20.69 -17.21 -4.24
N ASP A 115 -21.58 -16.25 -4.04
CA ASP A 115 -21.99 -15.26 -5.04
C ASP A 115 -21.26 -13.91 -4.87
N GLY A 116 -20.27 -13.86 -3.96
CA GLY A 116 -19.57 -12.63 -3.61
C GLY A 116 -20.42 -11.66 -2.78
N PHE A 117 -20.03 -10.39 -2.80
CA PHE A 117 -20.73 -9.29 -2.14
C PHE A 117 -20.34 -7.94 -2.73
N GLU A 118 -21.04 -6.87 -2.30
CA GLU A 118 -20.68 -5.50 -2.69
C GLU A 118 -19.89 -4.80 -1.58
N VAL A 119 -18.87 -4.02 -1.99
CA VAL A 119 -18.09 -3.15 -1.09
C VAL A 119 -17.60 -1.91 -1.81
N THR A 120 -17.54 -0.77 -1.13
CA THR A 120 -16.96 0.45 -1.68
C THR A 120 -15.46 0.47 -1.47
N LEU A 121 -14.70 0.75 -2.56
CA LEU A 121 -13.27 1.05 -2.53
C LEU A 121 -13.07 2.56 -2.52
N ASP A 122 -12.56 3.09 -1.43
CA ASP A 122 -12.09 4.48 -1.34
C ASP A 122 -10.71 4.62 -1.95
N CYS A 123 -10.56 5.56 -2.89
CA CYS A 123 -9.33 5.75 -3.65
C CYS A 123 -9.06 7.26 -3.86
N PRO A 124 -7.84 7.76 -3.66
CA PRO A 124 -7.49 9.09 -4.15
C PRO A 124 -7.33 9.07 -5.67
N ASN A 125 -7.39 10.22 -6.31
CA ASN A 125 -7.22 10.35 -7.76
C ASN A 125 -6.17 11.39 -8.17
N ASP A 126 -5.48 11.98 -7.21
CA ASP A 126 -4.44 13.02 -7.42
C ASP A 126 -3.30 12.94 -6.37
N ARG A 127 -3.10 11.77 -5.75
CA ARG A 127 -2.11 11.59 -4.67
C ARG A 127 -0.92 10.73 -5.07
N TYR A 128 -1.16 9.61 -5.74
CA TYR A 128 -0.16 8.63 -6.13
C TYR A 128 -0.08 8.50 -7.65
N VAL A 129 1.00 7.90 -8.14
CA VAL A 129 1.15 7.67 -9.59
C VAL A 129 0.05 6.72 -10.07
N ASN A 130 -0.81 7.21 -10.96
CA ASN A 130 -1.92 6.46 -11.58
C ASN A 130 -2.91 5.84 -10.58
N ASP A 131 -3.12 6.45 -9.42
CA ASP A 131 -3.96 5.93 -8.34
C ASP A 131 -5.37 5.50 -8.80
N ALA A 132 -6.11 6.36 -9.46
CA ALA A 132 -7.45 6.02 -9.96
C ALA A 132 -7.42 4.84 -10.96
N ALA A 133 -6.40 4.76 -11.81
CA ALA A 133 -6.25 3.66 -12.77
C ALA A 133 -5.89 2.34 -12.09
N ILE A 134 -5.08 2.37 -11.03
CA ILE A 134 -4.80 1.20 -10.18
C ILE A 134 -6.09 0.70 -9.54
N CYS A 135 -6.86 1.59 -8.89
CA CYS A 135 -8.12 1.23 -8.27
C CYS A 135 -9.13 0.65 -9.30
N GLN A 136 -9.21 1.23 -10.49
CA GLN A 136 -10.05 0.70 -11.56
C GLN A 136 -9.63 -0.70 -12.01
N ALA A 137 -8.34 -0.99 -12.07
CA ALA A 137 -7.84 -2.32 -12.34
C ALA A 137 -8.22 -3.32 -11.23
N VAL A 138 -8.10 -2.92 -9.96
CA VAL A 138 -8.52 -3.72 -8.80
C VAL A 138 -10.02 -4.05 -8.88
N VAL A 139 -10.89 -3.09 -9.24
CA VAL A 139 -12.33 -3.31 -9.47
C VAL A 139 -12.55 -4.43 -10.48
N GLY A 140 -11.87 -4.36 -11.64
CA GLY A 140 -12.00 -5.37 -12.70
C GLY A 140 -11.49 -6.76 -12.28
N MET A 141 -10.44 -6.83 -11.46
CA MET A 141 -9.89 -8.08 -10.96
C MET A 141 -10.82 -8.74 -9.94
N LEU A 142 -11.34 -7.98 -8.98
CA LEU A 142 -12.26 -8.47 -7.96
C LEU A 142 -13.62 -8.90 -8.54
N ALA A 143 -14.07 -8.26 -9.61
CA ALA A 143 -15.28 -8.66 -10.32
C ALA A 143 -15.20 -10.11 -10.85
N ARG A 144 -14.00 -10.60 -11.21
CA ARG A 144 -13.79 -11.98 -11.68
C ARG A 144 -14.09 -13.04 -10.62
N ILE A 145 -14.01 -12.67 -9.36
CA ILE A 145 -14.30 -13.56 -8.22
C ILE A 145 -15.67 -13.27 -7.58
N GLY A 146 -16.53 -12.49 -8.24
CA GLY A 146 -17.89 -12.19 -7.79
C GLY A 146 -18.01 -10.98 -6.86
N ILE A 147 -16.92 -10.29 -6.57
CA ILE A 147 -16.96 -9.08 -5.73
C ILE A 147 -17.34 -7.86 -6.58
N LYS A 148 -18.46 -7.22 -6.25
CA LYS A 148 -18.87 -5.96 -6.85
C LYS A 148 -18.27 -4.79 -6.08
N VAL A 149 -17.26 -4.15 -6.65
CA VAL A 149 -16.59 -3.01 -6.05
C VAL A 149 -17.20 -1.71 -6.57
N ASN A 150 -17.74 -0.90 -5.66
CA ASN A 150 -18.20 0.47 -5.95
C ASN A 150 -17.00 1.41 -5.75
N LEU A 151 -16.37 1.86 -6.84
CA LEU A 151 -15.20 2.73 -6.78
C LEU A 151 -15.61 4.16 -6.43
N LEU A 152 -15.07 4.68 -5.33
CA LEU A 152 -15.17 6.10 -4.94
C LEU A 152 -13.80 6.76 -5.07
N ALA A 153 -13.49 7.24 -6.29
CA ALA A 153 -12.26 7.97 -6.57
C ALA A 153 -12.46 9.47 -6.30
N GLN A 154 -11.68 10.03 -5.39
CA GLN A 154 -11.84 11.41 -4.90
C GLN A 154 -10.50 12.17 -4.89
N PRO A 155 -10.50 13.50 -5.03
CA PRO A 155 -9.35 14.32 -4.73
C PRO A 155 -8.80 14.02 -3.33
N LYS A 156 -7.46 14.02 -3.18
CA LYS A 156 -6.79 13.65 -1.92
C LYS A 156 -7.32 14.40 -0.69
N ALA A 157 -7.69 15.67 -0.84
CA ALA A 157 -8.22 16.46 0.28
C ALA A 157 -9.53 15.86 0.82
N GLN A 158 -10.46 15.47 -0.07
CA GLN A 158 -11.72 14.83 0.31
C GLN A 158 -11.49 13.40 0.81
N TYR A 159 -10.63 12.64 0.13
CA TYR A 159 -10.26 11.29 0.51
C TYR A 159 -9.71 11.26 1.95
N PHE A 160 -8.67 12.03 2.25
CA PHE A 160 -8.05 12.03 3.57
C PHE A 160 -8.96 12.61 4.66
N ALA A 161 -9.77 13.63 4.35
CA ALA A 161 -10.77 14.14 5.29
C ALA A 161 -11.78 13.08 5.73
N LYS A 162 -12.07 12.10 4.86
CA LYS A 162 -12.99 10.99 5.14
C LYS A 162 -12.33 9.84 5.91
N VAL A 163 -11.15 9.39 5.45
CA VAL A 163 -10.58 8.10 5.88
C VAL A 163 -9.65 8.19 7.08
N LEU A 164 -9.07 9.36 7.37
CA LEU A 164 -8.17 9.55 8.51
C LEU A 164 -8.94 9.64 9.84
N LYS A 165 -8.19 9.62 10.95
CA LYS A 165 -8.70 9.72 12.33
C LYS A 165 -9.68 10.87 12.52
N ALA A 166 -9.36 12.07 12.01
CA ALA A 166 -10.24 13.24 12.08
C ALA A 166 -11.58 13.03 11.38
N GLY A 167 -11.64 12.22 10.32
CA GLY A 167 -12.86 11.82 9.62
C GLY A 167 -13.58 10.61 10.25
N GLY A 168 -13.01 10.01 11.28
CA GLY A 168 -13.55 8.84 11.97
C GLY A 168 -13.32 7.52 11.22
N TYR A 169 -12.27 7.43 10.41
CA TYR A 169 -11.91 6.22 9.65
C TYR A 169 -13.08 5.69 8.81
N LYS A 170 -13.81 6.56 8.13
CA LYS A 170 -15.03 6.20 7.37
C LYS A 170 -14.70 5.52 6.05
N THR A 171 -14.17 4.32 6.14
CA THR A 171 -13.84 3.48 4.98
C THR A 171 -14.12 2.01 5.28
N SER A 172 -14.40 1.21 4.26
CA SER A 172 -14.53 -0.24 4.37
C SER A 172 -13.41 -0.97 3.63
N PHE A 173 -12.94 -0.40 2.53
CA PHE A 173 -11.89 -0.94 1.67
C PHE A 173 -11.20 0.26 1.01
N PHE A 174 -9.89 0.34 1.00
CA PHE A 174 -9.19 1.57 0.64
C PHE A 174 -7.81 1.33 0.03
N MET A 175 -7.35 2.28 -0.78
CA MET A 175 -5.96 2.32 -1.25
C MET A 175 -5.18 3.40 -0.50
N LEU A 176 -4.02 3.04 0.01
CA LEU A 176 -3.10 3.98 0.67
C LEU A 176 -1.67 3.76 0.16
N GLY A 177 -0.82 4.76 0.29
CA GLY A 177 0.61 4.66 0.09
C GLY A 177 1.35 5.17 1.32
N TRP A 178 2.34 4.40 1.78
CA TRP A 178 3.12 4.75 2.96
C TRP A 178 4.62 4.84 2.65
N THR A 179 5.22 5.93 3.04
CA THR A 179 6.68 6.13 3.06
C THR A 179 7.09 6.18 4.53
N PRO A 180 7.88 5.22 5.04
CA PRO A 180 8.28 5.25 6.44
C PRO A 180 9.14 6.49 6.72
N GLY A 181 8.66 7.36 7.62
CA GLY A 181 9.31 8.64 7.92
C GLY A 181 10.70 8.49 8.52
N THR A 182 10.95 7.40 9.23
CA THR A 182 12.24 7.05 9.82
C THR A 182 13.10 6.18 8.92
N MET A 183 12.63 5.83 7.70
CA MET A 183 13.25 4.86 6.78
C MET A 183 13.50 3.49 7.44
N ASP A 184 12.63 3.08 8.34
CA ASP A 184 12.77 1.89 9.17
C ASP A 184 11.47 1.10 9.23
N SER A 185 11.57 -0.24 9.34
CA SER A 185 10.41 -1.14 9.43
C SER A 185 9.55 -0.89 10.65
N HIS A 186 10.13 -0.42 11.78
CA HIS A 186 9.39 -0.10 12.99
C HIS A 186 8.26 0.90 12.70
N ASN A 187 8.52 1.93 11.88
CA ASN A 187 7.50 2.92 11.52
C ASN A 187 6.27 2.28 10.85
N VAL A 188 6.48 1.32 9.96
CA VAL A 188 5.38 0.59 9.30
C VAL A 188 4.62 -0.29 10.30
N LEU A 189 5.36 -1.04 11.12
CA LEU A 189 4.78 -1.94 12.12
C LEU A 189 3.97 -1.17 13.17
N HIS A 190 4.46 -0.01 13.59
CA HIS A 190 3.85 0.82 14.60
C HIS A 190 2.67 1.65 14.06
N ASP A 191 2.89 2.42 12.97
CA ASP A 191 1.91 3.41 12.51
C ASP A 191 0.79 2.80 11.65
N ILE A 192 1.12 1.78 10.84
CA ILE A 192 0.17 1.15 9.90
C ILE A 192 -0.42 -0.14 10.46
N MET A 193 0.40 -0.99 11.10
CA MET A 193 -0.02 -2.34 11.53
C MET A 193 -0.35 -2.42 13.02
N GLY A 194 0.07 -1.45 13.83
CA GLY A 194 -0.19 -1.43 15.26
C GLY A 194 -1.66 -1.26 15.60
N CYS A 195 -2.10 -1.88 16.71
CA CYS A 195 -3.47 -1.73 17.21
C CYS A 195 -3.76 -0.28 17.55
N ARG A 196 -4.88 0.27 17.04
CA ARG A 196 -5.35 1.61 17.41
C ARG A 196 -5.85 1.70 18.84
N ASP A 197 -5.95 2.94 19.31
CA ASP A 197 -6.64 3.29 20.57
C ASP A 197 -5.99 2.65 21.81
N ASP A 198 -4.69 2.38 21.78
CA ASP A 198 -3.94 1.96 22.96
C ASP A 198 -3.76 3.18 23.89
N PRO A 199 -4.32 3.15 25.13
CA PRO A 199 -4.16 4.27 26.05
C PRO A 199 -2.73 4.51 26.53
N LYS A 200 -1.83 3.51 26.37
CA LYS A 200 -0.41 3.61 26.72
C LYS A 200 0.43 4.20 25.60
N ASP A 201 -0.06 4.08 24.36
CA ASP A 201 0.60 4.59 23.17
C ASP A 201 -0.43 5.14 22.18
N PRO A 202 -0.90 6.38 22.38
CA PRO A 202 -1.95 6.98 21.56
C PRO A 202 -1.53 7.28 20.12
N THR A 203 -0.24 7.12 19.80
CA THR A 203 0.32 7.32 18.45
C THR A 203 0.35 6.01 17.64
N ARG A 204 0.27 4.86 18.31
CA ARG A 204 0.22 3.55 17.66
C ARG A 204 -1.00 3.42 16.76
N GLY A 205 -0.79 2.93 15.55
CA GLY A 205 -1.86 2.71 14.59
C GLY A 205 -2.56 3.98 14.11
N GLU A 206 -1.93 5.15 14.22
CA GLU A 206 -2.53 6.42 13.78
C GLU A 206 -2.95 6.40 12.31
N ALA A 207 -2.17 5.72 11.46
CA ALA A 207 -2.46 5.53 10.05
C ALA A 207 -3.06 4.14 9.71
N ASN A 208 -3.43 3.37 10.72
CA ASN A 208 -4.12 2.09 10.57
C ASN A 208 -5.62 2.33 10.29
N LEU A 209 -5.97 2.63 9.05
CA LEU A 209 -7.34 3.02 8.66
C LEU A 209 -8.34 1.87 8.85
N GLY A 210 -7.91 0.62 8.63
CA GLY A 210 -8.74 -0.58 8.73
C GLY A 210 -8.89 -1.14 10.14
N GLY A 211 -8.06 -0.67 11.08
CA GLY A 211 -8.10 -1.14 12.47
C GLY A 211 -7.70 -2.60 12.66
N TYR A 212 -6.86 -3.14 11.77
CA TYR A 212 -6.17 -4.40 12.04
C TYR A 212 -5.52 -4.37 13.42
N CYS A 213 -5.60 -5.46 14.17
CA CYS A 213 -5.01 -5.51 15.50
C CYS A 213 -4.58 -6.95 15.85
N ASN A 214 -3.29 -7.11 16.08
CA ASN A 214 -2.71 -8.34 16.61
C ASN A 214 -1.74 -7.99 17.73
N LYS A 215 -2.08 -8.37 18.96
CA LYS A 215 -1.30 -8.02 20.14
C LYS A 215 0.11 -8.60 20.15
N GLN A 216 0.32 -9.77 19.55
CA GLN A 216 1.64 -10.35 19.40
C GLN A 216 2.53 -9.52 18.45
N LEU A 217 1.94 -8.94 17.39
CA LEU A 217 2.64 -8.02 16.51
C LEU A 217 3.03 -6.74 17.26
N ASP A 218 2.12 -6.18 18.08
CA ASP A 218 2.42 -5.00 18.91
C ASP A 218 3.61 -5.28 19.86
N GLU A 219 3.60 -6.42 20.56
CA GLU A 219 4.69 -6.81 21.47
C GLU A 219 6.04 -6.97 20.75
N LEU A 220 6.04 -7.51 19.55
CA LEU A 220 7.23 -7.60 18.70
C LEU A 220 7.70 -6.22 18.27
N THR A 221 6.78 -5.33 17.89
CA THR A 221 7.07 -3.95 17.51
C THR A 221 7.73 -3.17 18.64
N ASP A 222 7.25 -3.35 19.87
CA ASP A 222 7.87 -2.74 21.05
C ASP A 222 9.30 -3.24 21.29
N LYS A 223 9.54 -4.55 21.10
CA LYS A 223 10.88 -5.14 21.20
C LYS A 223 11.81 -4.63 20.08
N VAL A 224 11.30 -4.46 18.88
CA VAL A 224 12.07 -3.89 17.75
C VAL A 224 12.60 -2.49 18.06
N LEU A 225 11.81 -1.69 18.81
CA LEU A 225 12.20 -0.32 19.15
C LEU A 225 13.43 -0.26 20.08
N ILE A 226 13.57 -1.23 20.97
CA ILE A 226 14.60 -1.23 22.03
C ILE A 226 15.76 -2.23 21.78
N GLU A 227 15.65 -3.09 20.74
CA GLU A 227 16.71 -4.06 20.45
C GLU A 227 17.90 -3.37 19.78
N GLY A 228 19.06 -3.45 20.43
CA GLY A 228 20.30 -2.82 19.98
C GLY A 228 21.17 -3.69 19.07
N ASP A 229 20.94 -5.01 19.06
CA ASP A 229 21.63 -5.94 18.16
C ASP A 229 20.93 -5.98 16.80
N PRO A 230 21.57 -5.54 15.69
CA PRO A 230 20.91 -5.47 14.38
C PRO A 230 20.37 -6.80 13.89
N ALA A 231 21.10 -7.91 14.10
CA ALA A 231 20.67 -9.22 13.61
C ALA A 231 19.45 -9.74 14.38
N LYS A 232 19.42 -9.54 15.70
CA LYS A 232 18.25 -9.89 16.51
C LYS A 232 17.06 -9.00 16.19
N ARG A 233 17.31 -7.72 15.97
CA ARG A 233 16.30 -6.76 15.57
C ARG A 233 15.65 -7.15 14.23
N ASP A 234 16.43 -7.52 13.23
CA ASP A 234 15.93 -7.98 11.95
C ASP A 234 15.07 -9.23 12.06
N LEU A 235 15.41 -10.16 12.97
CA LEU A 235 14.59 -11.34 13.24
C LEU A 235 13.26 -11.00 13.93
N LEU A 236 13.23 -10.02 14.84
CA LEU A 236 11.99 -9.54 15.46
C LEU A 236 11.06 -8.89 14.40
N ILE A 237 11.64 -8.08 13.52
CA ILE A 237 10.91 -7.50 12.38
C ILE A 237 10.34 -8.61 11.48
N LYS A 238 11.16 -9.65 11.20
CA LYS A 238 10.70 -10.80 10.42
C LYS A 238 9.48 -11.47 11.04
N GLN A 239 9.53 -11.75 12.34
CA GLN A 239 8.41 -12.37 13.06
C GLN A 239 7.14 -11.51 13.01
N ALA A 240 7.27 -10.18 13.12
CA ALA A 240 6.13 -9.27 13.00
C ALA A 240 5.52 -9.29 11.59
N PHE A 241 6.34 -9.25 10.54
CA PHE A 241 5.85 -9.37 9.15
C PHE A 241 5.26 -10.75 8.85
N ASP A 242 5.83 -11.84 9.38
CA ASP A 242 5.28 -13.20 9.23
C ASP A 242 3.83 -13.27 9.80
N ILE A 243 3.57 -12.62 10.94
CA ILE A 243 2.22 -12.52 11.51
C ILE A 243 1.28 -11.76 10.56
N ALA A 244 1.67 -10.56 10.13
CA ALA A 244 0.84 -9.73 9.27
C ALA A 244 0.51 -10.39 7.92
N ILE A 245 1.48 -11.13 7.34
CA ILE A 245 1.29 -11.90 6.11
C ILE A 245 0.34 -13.07 6.33
N LYS A 246 0.51 -13.82 7.42
CA LYS A 246 -0.38 -14.94 7.78
C LYS A 246 -1.81 -14.48 8.00
N ASP A 247 -1.98 -13.30 8.58
CA ASP A 247 -3.28 -12.69 8.81
C ASP A 247 -3.88 -12.05 7.55
N TYR A 248 -3.11 -11.94 6.45
CA TYR A 248 -3.50 -11.16 5.26
C TYR A 248 -4.01 -9.76 5.64
N ALA A 249 -3.33 -9.13 6.61
CA ALA A 249 -3.75 -7.84 7.19
C ALA A 249 -3.83 -6.71 6.15
N TYR A 250 -2.96 -6.74 5.14
CA TYR A 250 -2.90 -5.77 4.04
C TYR A 250 -2.56 -6.47 2.73
N ILE A 251 -2.83 -5.80 1.62
CA ILE A 251 -2.47 -6.25 0.28
C ILE A 251 -1.44 -5.28 -0.30
N PRO A 252 -0.12 -5.49 -0.06
CA PRO A 252 0.92 -4.70 -0.70
C PRO A 252 0.80 -4.85 -2.21
N LEU A 253 0.86 -3.75 -2.96
CA LEU A 253 0.83 -3.80 -4.42
C LEU A 253 2.26 -3.66 -4.98
N HIS A 254 2.87 -2.51 -4.76
CA HIS A 254 4.18 -2.21 -5.33
C HIS A 254 4.84 -0.99 -4.66
N GLN A 255 6.16 -0.86 -4.83
CA GLN A 255 6.84 0.43 -4.74
C GLN A 255 6.66 1.15 -6.07
N GLN A 256 6.17 2.39 -6.03
CA GLN A 256 6.02 3.19 -7.24
C GLN A 256 7.37 3.75 -7.69
N ALA A 257 7.52 4.05 -8.99
CA ALA A 257 8.65 4.79 -9.50
C ALA A 257 8.34 6.29 -9.55
N LEU A 258 9.38 7.08 -9.31
CA LEU A 258 9.33 8.53 -9.47
C LEU A 258 9.68 8.93 -10.90
N ALA A 259 9.04 9.97 -11.41
CA ALA A 259 9.37 10.61 -12.67
C ALA A 259 9.45 12.13 -12.46
N TRP A 260 10.66 12.68 -12.50
CA TRP A 260 10.90 14.11 -12.31
C TRP A 260 11.36 14.75 -13.63
N GLY A 261 10.58 15.69 -14.17
CA GLY A 261 11.01 16.51 -15.29
C GLY A 261 12.06 17.52 -14.84
N VAL A 262 13.18 17.56 -15.55
CA VAL A 262 14.29 18.46 -15.25
C VAL A 262 14.84 19.06 -16.56
N SER A 263 15.30 20.30 -16.50
CA SER A 263 16.02 20.93 -17.62
C SER A 263 17.35 20.16 -17.86
N LYS A 264 17.71 19.94 -19.13
CA LYS A 264 19.04 19.39 -19.49
C LYS A 264 20.21 20.25 -19.03
N LYS A 265 19.97 21.51 -18.67
CA LYS A 265 20.96 22.44 -18.08
C LYS A 265 21.10 22.29 -16.57
N VAL A 266 20.39 21.37 -15.94
CA VAL A 266 20.41 21.17 -14.48
C VAL A 266 20.78 19.72 -14.19
N LYS A 267 21.82 19.51 -13.40
CA LYS A 267 22.11 18.22 -12.77
C LYS A 267 21.39 18.16 -11.43
N LEU A 268 20.53 17.18 -11.25
CA LEU A 268 19.75 16.95 -10.05
C LEU A 268 19.83 15.48 -9.65
N THR A 269 20.00 15.20 -8.36
CA THR A 269 19.94 13.83 -7.82
C THR A 269 18.50 13.53 -7.40
N GLN A 270 17.90 12.49 -7.98
CA GLN A 270 16.61 11.99 -7.57
C GLN A 270 16.77 11.09 -6.34
N ARG A 271 16.02 11.40 -5.28
CA ARG A 271 16.02 10.62 -4.04
C ARG A 271 14.82 9.68 -3.98
N ALA A 272 15.04 8.49 -3.42
CA ALA A 272 13.99 7.48 -3.26
C ALA A 272 12.90 7.87 -2.23
N ASP A 273 13.17 8.84 -1.35
CA ASP A 273 12.19 9.44 -0.43
C ASP A 273 11.33 10.54 -1.06
N ASN A 274 11.52 10.81 -2.36
CA ASN A 274 10.82 11.84 -3.13
C ASN A 274 11.06 13.28 -2.67
N GLN A 275 12.15 13.53 -1.93
CA GLN A 275 12.54 14.87 -1.52
C GLN A 275 13.51 15.51 -2.51
N VAL A 276 13.26 16.75 -2.89
CA VAL A 276 14.15 17.54 -3.73
C VAL A 276 15.07 18.38 -2.84
N LEU A 277 16.36 18.08 -2.86
CA LEU A 277 17.38 18.87 -2.16
C LEU A 277 18.00 19.87 -3.13
N PHE A 278 17.50 21.09 -3.13
CA PHE A 278 17.94 22.13 -4.09
C PHE A 278 19.42 22.46 -3.99
N TYR A 279 20.06 22.32 -2.83
CA TYR A 279 21.51 22.51 -2.66
C TYR A 279 22.36 21.41 -3.33
N TRP A 280 21.73 20.31 -3.81
CA TRP A 280 22.38 19.32 -4.65
C TRP A 280 22.18 19.59 -6.17
N ALA A 281 21.35 20.58 -6.49
CA ALA A 281 21.15 20.96 -7.88
C ALA A 281 22.29 21.87 -8.36
N THR A 282 22.86 21.54 -9.50
CA THR A 282 23.91 22.37 -10.13
C THR A 282 23.51 22.74 -11.55
N LYS A 283 23.76 24.00 -11.93
CA LYS A 283 23.63 24.42 -13.32
C LYS A 283 24.80 23.87 -14.12
N GLN A 284 24.52 23.30 -15.28
CA GLN A 284 25.54 22.89 -16.24
C GLN A 284 25.71 24.02 -17.26
N ASP A 285 26.90 24.56 -17.36
CA ASP A 285 27.26 25.43 -18.47
C ASP A 285 27.37 24.56 -19.73
N GLN A 286 26.85 25.07 -20.84
CA GLN A 286 26.94 24.41 -22.16
C GLN A 286 28.34 24.53 -22.72
#